data_5990ccfd7dc702186a07862da0582424
#
_entry.id   5990ccfd7dc702186a07862da0582424
#
_cell.length_a   1.000
_cell.length_b   1.000
_cell.length_c   1.000
_cell.angle_alpha   90.00
_cell.angle_beta   90.00
_cell.angle_gamma   90.00
#
_symmetry.space_group_name_H-M   'P 1'
#
loop_
_entity.id
_entity.type
_entity.pdbx_description
1 polymer ?
#
loop_
_entity_poly.entity_id
_entity_poly.type
_entity_poly.pdbx_seq_one_letter_code
_entity_poly.pdbx_strand_id
1 'polypeptide(L)'
;MPYGYILDLISTPERWAENRYPDTPPNETIFILKQIGNTLQANKQLEEELNVKLMLLKHAQIVGLQSQMNPHFLYNTLDTINWMAVADCHGANRISDALTTLADLFKANIDTTNYLTSLKEELTYTKQYIKILKLRYENMFDVVWGVDESLMSAKVPRLTLQPLIENALYHGIKPLKKLGTIQIRIFRRNHTLCLTVSDNGIGIEKEKLEALQHELKMPYHETTTQVGLNNINQRIKLIYGETNGLHLESNSTGTTVLLEMEFVD
;
A
#
# COMPACT_ATOMS: atom_id res chain seq x y z
N MET A 1 44.95 -3.69 29.16
CA MET A 1 44.10 -2.48 29.20
C MET A 1 42.66 -2.89 29.36
N PRO A 2 41.93 -2.58 30.44
CA PRO A 2 40.61 -3.15 30.72
C PRO A 2 39.46 -2.63 29.86
N TYR A 3 39.66 -1.54 29.13
CA TYR A 3 38.56 -0.90 28.37
C TYR A 3 38.24 -1.56 27.02
N GLY A 4 39.20 -2.18 26.35
CA GLY A 4 38.95 -2.90 25.07
C GLY A 4 38.05 -4.12 25.21
N TYR A 5 38.12 -4.75 26.36
CA TYR A 5 37.34 -5.92 26.71
C TYR A 5 35.85 -5.60 26.90
N ILE A 6 35.56 -4.47 27.53
CA ILE A 6 34.14 -4.03 27.76
C ILE A 6 33.47 -3.60 26.45
N LEU A 7 34.22 -2.96 25.54
CA LEU A 7 33.72 -2.55 24.25
C LEU A 7 33.41 -3.76 23.33
N ASP A 8 34.25 -4.77 23.32
CA ASP A 8 34.04 -6.00 22.56
C ASP A 8 32.84 -6.80 23.11
N LEU A 9 32.65 -6.73 24.41
CA LEU A 9 31.53 -7.34 25.13
C LEU A 9 30.17 -6.70 24.80
N ILE A 10 30.11 -5.39 24.62
CA ILE A 10 28.89 -4.64 24.27
C ILE A 10 28.56 -4.79 22.80
N SER A 11 29.57 -4.92 21.92
CA SER A 11 29.38 -5.00 20.47
C SER A 11 28.99 -6.38 19.93
N THR A 12 29.18 -7.45 20.70
CA THR A 12 28.85 -8.83 20.27
C THR A 12 28.29 -9.69 21.40
N PRO A 13 27.01 -9.48 21.79
CA PRO A 13 26.36 -10.22 22.89
C PRO A 13 26.31 -11.74 22.68
N GLU A 14 26.35 -12.19 21.44
CA GLU A 14 26.24 -13.61 21.06
C GLU A 14 27.44 -14.46 21.46
N ARG A 15 28.63 -13.84 21.61
CA ARG A 15 29.85 -14.54 22.04
C ARG A 15 29.87 -14.93 23.51
N TRP A 16 28.92 -14.46 24.29
CA TRP A 16 28.78 -14.78 25.71
C TRP A 16 28.29 -16.19 26.01
N ALA A 17 27.51 -16.73 25.09
CA ALA A 17 26.97 -18.08 25.24
C ALA A 17 28.04 -19.18 25.08
N GLU A 18 29.22 -18.86 24.55
CA GLU A 18 30.22 -19.87 24.15
C GLU A 18 31.40 -20.06 25.13
N ASN A 19 31.40 -19.46 26.34
CA ASN A 19 32.36 -19.73 27.43
C ASN A 19 33.87 -19.73 27.04
N ARG A 20 34.33 -18.82 26.18
CA ARG A 20 35.69 -18.83 25.59
C ARG A 20 36.66 -17.74 26.12
N TYR A 21 36.55 -17.30 27.37
CA TYR A 21 37.51 -16.33 27.93
C TYR A 21 38.25 -16.90 29.13
N PRO A 22 39.60 -16.93 29.09
CA PRO A 22 40.40 -17.58 30.14
C PRO A 22 40.65 -16.74 31.39
N ASP A 23 40.40 -15.43 31.40
CA ASP A 23 40.57 -14.59 32.59
C ASP A 23 39.24 -14.06 33.09
N THR A 24 38.70 -14.67 34.15
CA THR A 24 37.41 -14.34 34.76
C THR A 24 37.44 -12.94 35.39
N PRO A 25 36.62 -12.00 34.89
CA PRO A 25 36.36 -10.75 35.63
C PRO A 25 35.66 -11.03 36.96
N PRO A 26 35.69 -10.10 37.92
CA PRO A 26 35.00 -10.27 39.21
C PRO A 26 33.54 -10.71 39.01
N ASN A 27 33.05 -11.65 39.81
CA ASN A 27 31.70 -12.22 39.72
C ASN A 27 30.59 -11.16 39.60
N GLU A 28 30.76 -9.99 40.20
CA GLU A 28 29.83 -8.87 40.14
C GLU A 28 29.72 -8.24 38.73
N THR A 29 30.84 -8.13 38.01
CA THR A 29 30.87 -7.54 36.66
C THR A 29 30.14 -8.50 35.66
N ILE A 30 30.37 -9.81 35.78
CA ILE A 30 29.70 -10.81 34.97
C ILE A 30 28.18 -10.79 35.25
N PHE A 31 27.81 -10.65 36.51
CA PHE A 31 26.41 -10.56 36.93
C PHE A 31 25.70 -9.33 36.33
N ILE A 32 26.33 -8.16 36.41
CA ILE A 32 25.78 -6.91 35.84
C ILE A 32 25.63 -7.00 34.34
N LEU A 33 26.63 -7.54 33.64
CA LEU A 33 26.57 -7.69 32.17
C LEU A 33 25.50 -8.69 31.73
N LYS A 34 25.31 -9.79 32.47
CA LYS A 34 24.23 -10.74 32.24
C LYS A 34 22.84 -10.09 32.45
N GLN A 35 22.71 -9.24 33.48
CA GLN A 35 21.48 -8.49 33.72
C GLN A 35 21.20 -7.48 32.60
N ILE A 36 22.23 -6.76 32.10
CA ILE A 36 22.10 -5.85 30.97
C ILE A 36 21.67 -6.62 29.72
N GLY A 37 22.32 -7.75 29.40
CA GLY A 37 21.96 -8.60 28.28
C GLY A 37 20.51 -9.09 28.33
N ASN A 38 20.09 -9.60 29.48
CA ASN A 38 18.70 -10.04 29.71
C ASN A 38 17.71 -8.87 29.56
N THR A 39 18.05 -7.69 30.06
CA THR A 39 17.19 -6.50 29.93
C THR A 39 17.08 -6.02 28.48
N LEU A 40 18.17 -6.03 27.72
CA LEU A 40 18.17 -5.67 26.30
C LEU A 40 17.34 -6.66 25.49
N GLN A 41 17.48 -7.95 25.77
CA GLN A 41 16.68 -8.98 25.10
C GLN A 41 15.18 -8.88 25.44
N ALA A 42 14.85 -8.62 26.70
CA ALA A 42 13.48 -8.39 27.15
C ALA A 42 12.89 -7.11 26.52
N ASN A 43 13.67 -6.02 26.43
CA ASN A 43 13.22 -4.81 25.75
C ASN A 43 12.94 -5.04 24.26
N LYS A 44 13.81 -5.77 23.56
CA LYS A 44 13.60 -6.11 22.17
C LYS A 44 12.33 -6.94 21.96
N GLN A 45 12.09 -7.92 22.82
CA GLN A 45 10.85 -8.72 22.77
C GLN A 45 9.60 -7.87 23.05
N LEU A 46 9.69 -6.94 24.01
CA LEU A 46 8.60 -6.00 24.30
C LEU A 46 8.32 -5.04 23.14
N GLU A 47 9.35 -4.56 22.45
CA GLU A 47 9.18 -3.73 21.24
C GLU A 47 8.50 -4.51 20.12
N GLU A 48 8.89 -5.76 19.88
CA GLU A 48 8.26 -6.62 18.89
C GLU A 48 6.78 -6.89 19.25
N GLU A 49 6.49 -7.20 20.49
CA GLU A 49 5.12 -7.41 20.99
C GLU A 49 4.27 -6.13 20.89
N LEU A 50 4.84 -5.00 21.24
CA LEU A 50 4.18 -3.68 21.14
C LEU A 50 3.84 -3.35 19.68
N ASN A 51 4.77 -3.58 18.75
CA ASN A 51 4.54 -3.37 17.34
C ASN A 51 3.41 -4.25 16.79
N VAL A 52 3.35 -5.53 17.18
CA VAL A 52 2.25 -6.42 16.83
C VAL A 52 0.92 -5.92 17.39
N LYS A 53 0.87 -5.50 18.66
CA LYS A 53 -0.34 -4.95 19.29
C LYS A 53 -0.80 -3.65 18.63
N LEU A 54 0.14 -2.75 18.28
CA LEU A 54 -0.17 -1.51 17.56
C LEU A 54 -0.73 -1.80 16.17
N MET A 55 -0.19 -2.81 15.48
CA MET A 55 -0.71 -3.26 14.19
C MET A 55 -2.14 -3.78 14.31
N LEU A 56 -2.42 -4.61 15.32
CA LEU A 56 -3.76 -5.15 15.59
C LEU A 56 -4.76 -4.04 15.97
N LEU A 57 -4.35 -3.05 16.78
CA LEU A 57 -5.20 -1.91 17.13
C LEU A 57 -5.51 -1.02 15.92
N LYS A 58 -4.52 -0.71 15.10
CA LYS A 58 -4.74 0.03 13.84
C LYS A 58 -5.69 -0.74 12.91
N HIS A 59 -5.53 -2.06 12.81
CA HIS A 59 -6.43 -2.90 12.05
C HIS A 59 -7.87 -2.84 12.59
N ALA A 60 -8.05 -3.05 13.88
CA ALA A 60 -9.37 -3.00 14.51
C ALA A 60 -10.03 -1.63 14.34
N GLN A 61 -9.25 -0.55 14.35
CA GLN A 61 -9.74 0.82 14.13
C GLN A 61 -10.18 1.03 12.68
N ILE A 62 -9.43 0.53 11.71
CA ILE A 62 -9.80 0.58 10.28
C ILE A 62 -11.07 -0.23 10.02
N VAL A 63 -11.15 -1.45 10.54
CA VAL A 63 -12.34 -2.31 10.44
C VAL A 63 -13.53 -1.67 11.13
N GLY A 64 -13.33 -1.06 12.31
CA GLY A 64 -14.39 -0.32 13.03
C GLY A 64 -14.94 0.87 12.25
N LEU A 65 -14.09 1.64 11.59
CA LEU A 65 -14.51 2.76 10.74
C LEU A 65 -15.22 2.27 9.45
N GLN A 66 -14.77 1.17 8.87
CA GLN A 66 -15.41 0.55 7.71
C GLN A 66 -16.77 -0.09 8.04
N SER A 67 -16.95 -0.64 9.25
CA SER A 67 -18.21 -1.24 9.70
C SER A 67 -19.32 -0.22 9.99
N GLN A 68 -19.02 1.07 10.09
CA GLN A 68 -20.05 2.13 10.26
C GLN A 68 -20.93 2.30 9.02
N MET A 69 -20.45 1.91 7.83
CA MET A 69 -21.31 1.74 6.67
C MET A 69 -21.78 0.29 6.64
N ASN A 70 -23.08 0.05 6.84
CA ASN A 70 -23.64 -1.31 6.77
C ASN A 70 -23.47 -1.88 5.35
N PRO A 71 -22.48 -2.75 5.09
CA PRO A 71 -22.18 -3.21 3.75
C PRO A 71 -23.33 -3.97 3.13
N HIS A 72 -24.04 -4.74 3.94
CA HIS A 72 -25.19 -5.52 3.54
C HIS A 72 -26.36 -4.65 3.07
N PHE A 73 -26.58 -3.49 3.73
CA PHE A 73 -27.58 -2.53 3.28
C PHE A 73 -27.23 -1.94 1.90
N LEU A 74 -25.98 -1.60 1.66
CA LEU A 74 -25.52 -1.07 0.38
C LEU A 74 -25.71 -2.10 -0.75
N TYR A 75 -25.34 -3.38 -0.52
CA TYR A 75 -25.56 -4.43 -1.52
C TYR A 75 -27.01 -4.60 -1.85
N ASN A 76 -27.88 -4.77 -0.84
CA ASN A 76 -29.29 -4.97 -1.04
C ASN A 76 -29.93 -3.77 -1.77
N THR A 77 -29.45 -2.56 -1.51
CA THR A 77 -29.92 -1.35 -2.20
C THR A 77 -29.50 -1.38 -3.68
N LEU A 78 -28.23 -1.70 -3.97
CA LEU A 78 -27.73 -1.82 -5.35
C LEU A 78 -28.45 -2.93 -6.12
N ASP A 79 -28.65 -4.09 -5.51
CA ASP A 79 -29.39 -5.20 -6.10
C ASP A 79 -30.86 -4.79 -6.38
N THR A 80 -31.50 -4.09 -5.46
CA THR A 80 -32.87 -3.60 -5.66
C THR A 80 -32.95 -2.64 -6.84
N ILE A 81 -32.03 -1.66 -6.93
CA ILE A 81 -31.98 -0.72 -8.06
C ILE A 81 -31.67 -1.47 -9.39
N ASN A 82 -30.82 -2.50 -9.35
CA ASN A 82 -30.55 -3.33 -10.50
C ASN A 82 -31.80 -4.06 -11.01
N TRP A 83 -32.56 -4.67 -10.11
CA TRP A 83 -33.85 -5.31 -10.45
C TRP A 83 -34.84 -4.31 -11.05
N MET A 84 -34.93 -3.10 -10.52
CA MET A 84 -35.80 -2.05 -11.08
C MET A 84 -35.35 -1.67 -12.50
N ALA A 85 -34.02 -1.46 -12.71
CA ALA A 85 -33.46 -1.11 -14.01
C ALA A 85 -33.69 -2.22 -15.06
N VAL A 86 -33.59 -3.49 -14.67
CA VAL A 86 -33.89 -4.65 -15.57
C VAL A 86 -35.35 -4.73 -15.89
N ALA A 87 -36.25 -4.51 -14.91
CA ALA A 87 -37.70 -4.53 -15.11
C ALA A 87 -38.16 -3.40 -16.03
N ASP A 88 -37.73 -2.19 -15.83
CA ASP A 88 -38.12 -1.02 -16.63
C ASP A 88 -37.62 -1.07 -18.07
N CYS A 89 -36.43 -1.63 -18.28
CA CYS A 89 -35.83 -1.76 -19.62
C CYS A 89 -36.17 -3.11 -20.32
N HIS A 90 -37.00 -3.98 -19.71
CA HIS A 90 -37.37 -5.28 -20.23
C HIS A 90 -36.18 -6.22 -20.52
N GLY A 91 -35.11 -6.10 -19.69
CA GLY A 91 -33.93 -6.96 -19.77
C GLY A 91 -32.63 -6.28 -19.34
N ALA A 92 -31.54 -7.01 -19.47
CA ALA A 92 -30.21 -6.48 -19.16
C ALA A 92 -29.90 -5.23 -20.00
N ASN A 93 -29.37 -4.22 -19.34
CA ASN A 93 -29.08 -2.93 -19.96
C ASN A 93 -27.83 -2.30 -19.36
N ARG A 94 -27.37 -1.16 -19.91
CA ARG A 94 -26.16 -0.45 -19.49
C ARG A 94 -26.19 -0.05 -18.01
N ILE A 95 -27.37 0.22 -17.45
CA ILE A 95 -27.52 0.61 -16.04
C ILE A 95 -27.38 -0.64 -15.16
N SER A 96 -28.00 -1.75 -15.52
CA SER A 96 -27.90 -3.00 -14.78
C SER A 96 -26.46 -3.54 -14.76
N ASP A 97 -25.74 -3.43 -15.88
CA ASP A 97 -24.32 -3.80 -15.95
C ASP A 97 -23.44 -2.93 -15.04
N ALA A 98 -23.72 -1.63 -15.00
CA ALA A 98 -23.00 -0.69 -14.12
C ALA A 98 -23.26 -1.00 -12.64
N LEU A 99 -24.51 -1.27 -12.26
CA LEU A 99 -24.91 -1.60 -10.90
C LEU A 99 -24.30 -2.92 -10.43
N THR A 100 -24.30 -3.95 -11.27
CA THR A 100 -23.65 -5.23 -10.98
C THR A 100 -22.15 -5.04 -10.78
N THR A 101 -21.49 -4.32 -11.69
CA THR A 101 -20.04 -4.02 -11.55
C THR A 101 -19.74 -3.25 -10.27
N LEU A 102 -20.59 -2.29 -9.89
CA LEU A 102 -20.45 -1.52 -8.66
C LEU A 102 -20.63 -2.39 -7.42
N ALA A 103 -21.63 -3.27 -7.41
CA ALA A 103 -21.86 -4.22 -6.32
C ALA A 103 -20.67 -5.17 -6.12
N ASP A 104 -20.07 -5.66 -7.22
CA ASP A 104 -18.89 -6.52 -7.18
C ASP A 104 -17.67 -5.78 -6.63
N LEU A 105 -17.48 -4.50 -6.99
CA LEU A 105 -16.42 -3.66 -6.42
C LEU A 105 -16.61 -3.45 -4.91
N PHE A 106 -17.84 -3.22 -4.47
CA PHE A 106 -18.11 -3.09 -3.03
C PHE A 106 -17.84 -4.39 -2.27
N LYS A 107 -18.24 -5.56 -2.82
CA LYS A 107 -17.93 -6.87 -2.21
C LYS A 107 -16.44 -7.06 -2.03
N ALA A 108 -15.65 -6.76 -3.05
CA ALA A 108 -14.20 -6.87 -3.00
C ALA A 108 -13.56 -5.97 -1.93
N ASN A 109 -14.14 -4.78 -1.68
CA ASN A 109 -13.63 -3.81 -0.69
C ASN A 109 -13.94 -4.18 0.75
N ILE A 110 -14.94 -5.02 0.99
CA ILE A 110 -15.43 -5.35 2.34
C ILE A 110 -14.80 -6.62 2.90
N ASP A 111 -14.30 -7.50 2.05
CA ASP A 111 -13.59 -8.70 2.50
C ASP A 111 -12.21 -8.32 3.07
N THR A 112 -12.21 -7.87 4.34
CA THR A 112 -11.06 -7.29 5.04
C THR A 112 -10.16 -8.33 5.72
N THR A 113 -10.42 -9.62 5.52
CA THR A 113 -9.69 -10.69 6.22
C THR A 113 -8.22 -10.80 5.79
N ASN A 114 -7.89 -10.40 4.55
CA ASN A 114 -6.53 -10.44 4.02
C ASN A 114 -6.09 -9.10 3.48
N TYR A 115 -4.97 -8.57 3.99
CA TYR A 115 -4.37 -7.32 3.50
C TYR A 115 -3.73 -7.45 2.13
N LEU A 116 -3.25 -8.65 1.80
CA LEU A 116 -2.60 -8.98 0.55
C LEU A 116 -3.56 -9.76 -0.35
N THR A 117 -3.47 -9.50 -1.63
CA THR A 117 -4.17 -10.23 -2.67
C THR A 117 -3.18 -10.64 -3.77
N SER A 118 -3.59 -11.50 -4.69
CA SER A 118 -2.77 -11.76 -5.88
C SER A 118 -2.82 -10.57 -6.84
N LEU A 119 -1.73 -10.33 -7.57
CA LEU A 119 -1.72 -9.31 -8.63
C LEU A 119 -2.84 -9.54 -9.65
N LYS A 120 -3.17 -10.79 -9.95
CA LYS A 120 -4.30 -11.16 -10.82
C LYS A 120 -5.63 -10.60 -10.32
N GLU A 121 -5.90 -10.75 -9.01
CA GLU A 121 -7.13 -10.22 -8.39
C GLU A 121 -7.13 -8.69 -8.38
N GLU A 122 -6.01 -8.06 -7.98
CA GLU A 122 -5.87 -6.59 -7.99
C GLU A 122 -6.11 -6.01 -9.38
N LEU A 123 -5.57 -6.64 -10.44
CA LEU A 123 -5.81 -6.24 -11.82
C LEU A 123 -7.27 -6.45 -12.25
N THR A 124 -7.89 -7.51 -11.79
CA THR A 124 -9.32 -7.79 -12.08
C THR A 124 -10.20 -6.69 -11.50
N TYR A 125 -9.99 -6.33 -10.23
CA TYR A 125 -10.70 -5.23 -9.57
C TYR A 125 -10.41 -3.88 -10.24
N THR A 126 -9.16 -3.62 -10.58
CA THR A 126 -8.75 -2.40 -11.27
C THR A 126 -9.43 -2.25 -12.62
N LYS A 127 -9.54 -3.31 -13.41
CA LYS A 127 -10.25 -3.30 -14.69
C LYS A 127 -11.76 -3.03 -14.52
N GLN A 128 -12.39 -3.63 -13.52
CA GLN A 128 -13.80 -3.34 -13.18
C GLN A 128 -13.99 -1.88 -12.76
N TYR A 129 -13.08 -1.36 -11.93
CA TYR A 129 -13.10 0.05 -11.52
C TYR A 129 -12.96 1.01 -12.70
N ILE A 130 -12.02 0.75 -13.61
CA ILE A 130 -11.84 1.53 -14.84
C ILE A 130 -13.10 1.49 -15.71
N LYS A 131 -13.80 0.33 -15.80
CA LYS A 131 -15.08 0.22 -16.51
C LYS A 131 -16.11 1.20 -15.96
N ILE A 132 -16.24 1.31 -14.64
CA ILE A 132 -17.13 2.29 -13.99
C ILE A 132 -16.69 3.73 -14.28
N LEU A 133 -15.39 4.03 -14.19
CA LEU A 133 -14.89 5.35 -14.52
C LEU A 133 -15.18 5.74 -15.97
N LYS A 134 -15.04 4.81 -16.91
CA LYS A 134 -15.37 5.03 -18.33
C LYS A 134 -16.86 5.32 -18.57
N LEU A 135 -17.76 4.77 -17.75
CA LEU A 135 -19.19 5.13 -17.83
C LEU A 135 -19.45 6.59 -17.41
N ARG A 136 -18.70 7.07 -16.42
CA ARG A 136 -18.84 8.45 -15.89
C ARG A 136 -18.09 9.48 -16.71
N TYR A 137 -16.93 9.11 -17.25
CA TYR A 137 -15.97 9.97 -17.94
C TYR A 137 -15.76 9.47 -19.38
N GLU A 138 -16.86 9.30 -20.10
CA GLU A 138 -16.88 8.82 -21.47
C GLU A 138 -15.96 9.67 -22.36
N ASN A 139 -15.09 9.02 -23.13
CA ASN A 139 -14.13 9.65 -24.05
C ASN A 139 -13.11 10.63 -23.40
N MET A 140 -12.92 10.56 -22.05
CA MET A 140 -11.98 11.45 -21.38
C MET A 140 -10.59 10.82 -21.30
N PHE A 141 -10.49 9.50 -21.22
CA PHE A 141 -9.21 8.82 -21.08
C PHE A 141 -9.21 7.41 -21.65
N ASP A 142 -8.03 6.98 -22.08
CA ASP A 142 -7.74 5.58 -22.40
C ASP A 142 -6.72 4.99 -21.45
N VAL A 143 -6.73 3.64 -21.34
CA VAL A 143 -5.81 2.91 -20.48
C VAL A 143 -4.99 1.93 -21.30
N VAL A 144 -3.67 2.03 -21.16
CA VAL A 144 -2.70 1.15 -21.81
C VAL A 144 -2.06 0.25 -20.74
N TRP A 145 -2.09 -1.06 -20.97
CA TRP A 145 -1.56 -2.06 -20.05
C TRP A 145 -0.25 -2.64 -20.57
N GLY A 146 0.75 -2.66 -19.72
CA GLY A 146 2.03 -3.34 -19.93
C GLY A 146 2.36 -4.20 -18.71
N VAL A 147 1.73 -5.37 -18.61
CA VAL A 147 1.83 -6.25 -17.45
C VAL A 147 2.59 -7.51 -17.83
N ASP A 148 3.58 -7.87 -17.05
CA ASP A 148 4.25 -9.16 -17.16
C ASP A 148 3.35 -10.26 -16.57
N GLU A 149 2.86 -11.15 -17.42
CA GLU A 149 1.94 -12.20 -17.03
C GLU A 149 2.55 -13.23 -16.06
N SER A 150 3.87 -13.36 -16.02
CA SER A 150 4.55 -14.24 -15.08
C SER A 150 4.39 -13.80 -13.62
N LEU A 151 3.94 -12.55 -13.37
CA LEU A 151 3.83 -11.95 -12.05
C LEU A 151 2.43 -12.05 -11.43
N MET A 152 1.50 -12.76 -12.07
CA MET A 152 0.09 -12.80 -11.65
C MET A 152 -0.14 -13.40 -10.26
N SER A 153 0.76 -14.27 -9.78
CA SER A 153 0.72 -14.85 -8.42
C SER A 153 1.28 -13.92 -7.35
N ALA A 154 2.07 -12.91 -7.73
CA ALA A 154 2.74 -12.01 -6.80
C ALA A 154 1.74 -11.37 -5.82
N LYS A 155 2.14 -11.28 -4.56
CA LYS A 155 1.30 -10.68 -3.51
C LYS A 155 1.47 -9.16 -3.50
N VAL A 156 0.34 -8.47 -3.51
CA VAL A 156 0.26 -7.00 -3.46
C VAL A 156 -0.80 -6.58 -2.44
N PRO A 157 -0.66 -5.42 -1.81
CA PRO A 157 -1.73 -4.90 -0.95
C PRO A 157 -2.98 -4.59 -1.80
N ARG A 158 -4.14 -4.96 -1.29
CA ARG A 158 -5.42 -4.67 -1.94
C ARG A 158 -5.61 -3.19 -2.19
N LEU A 159 -6.29 -2.84 -3.28
CA LEU A 159 -6.63 -1.45 -3.64
C LEU A 159 -5.40 -0.54 -3.75
N THR A 160 -4.32 -1.07 -4.30
CA THR A 160 -3.09 -0.32 -4.54
C THR A 160 -3.18 0.52 -5.81
N LEU A 161 -3.72 -0.05 -6.89
CA LEU A 161 -3.80 0.63 -8.20
C LEU A 161 -4.92 1.67 -8.27
N GLN A 162 -6.04 1.46 -7.58
CA GLN A 162 -7.21 2.36 -7.66
C GLN A 162 -6.87 3.82 -7.33
N PRO A 163 -6.25 4.16 -6.17
CA PRO A 163 -5.94 5.56 -5.86
C PRO A 163 -4.89 6.18 -6.80
N LEU A 164 -4.01 5.36 -7.39
CA LEU A 164 -3.04 5.85 -8.39
C LEU A 164 -3.76 6.26 -9.68
N ILE A 165 -4.73 5.46 -10.12
CA ILE A 165 -5.58 5.76 -11.27
C ILE A 165 -6.46 6.99 -11.02
N GLU A 166 -7.02 7.10 -9.81
CA GLU A 166 -7.79 8.28 -9.39
C GLU A 166 -6.95 9.55 -9.48
N ASN A 167 -5.72 9.52 -8.97
CA ASN A 167 -4.81 10.67 -9.06
C ASN A 167 -4.49 11.03 -10.52
N ALA A 168 -4.15 10.05 -11.36
CA ALA A 168 -3.90 10.25 -12.78
C ALA A 168 -5.11 10.89 -13.49
N LEU A 169 -6.32 10.36 -13.22
CA LEU A 169 -7.54 10.85 -13.84
C LEU A 169 -7.93 12.25 -13.35
N TYR A 170 -8.06 12.42 -12.01
CA TYR A 170 -8.63 13.66 -11.46
C TYR A 170 -7.66 14.84 -11.50
N HIS A 171 -6.38 14.57 -11.24
CA HIS A 171 -5.36 15.63 -11.16
C HIS A 171 -4.56 15.79 -12.43
N GLY A 172 -4.35 14.71 -13.20
CA GLY A 172 -3.61 14.77 -14.46
C GLY A 172 -4.50 15.06 -15.65
N ILE A 173 -5.43 14.16 -15.97
CA ILE A 173 -6.16 14.14 -17.24
C ILE A 173 -7.37 15.07 -17.24
N LYS A 174 -8.20 15.07 -16.20
CA LYS A 174 -9.44 15.87 -16.15
C LYS A 174 -9.21 17.35 -16.41
N PRO A 175 -8.16 18.00 -15.86
CA PRO A 175 -7.85 19.40 -16.15
C PRO A 175 -7.36 19.64 -17.59
N LEU A 176 -6.85 18.60 -18.28
CA LEU A 176 -6.32 18.68 -19.64
C LEU A 176 -7.40 19.04 -20.69
N LYS A 177 -8.69 18.75 -20.40
CA LYS A 177 -9.86 19.01 -21.26
C LYS A 177 -9.76 18.40 -22.67
N LYS A 178 -8.97 17.35 -22.83
CA LYS A 178 -8.83 16.55 -24.06
C LYS A 178 -8.61 15.09 -23.67
N LEU A 179 -8.72 14.18 -24.64
CA LEU A 179 -8.46 12.76 -24.41
C LEU A 179 -7.06 12.57 -23.84
N GLY A 180 -6.99 11.93 -22.67
CA GLY A 180 -5.74 11.56 -22.03
C GLY A 180 -5.48 10.06 -22.07
N THR A 181 -4.29 9.67 -21.65
CA THR A 181 -3.89 8.27 -21.56
C THR A 181 -3.30 7.99 -20.19
N ILE A 182 -3.78 6.91 -19.55
CA ILE A 182 -3.18 6.33 -18.34
C ILE A 182 -2.45 5.07 -18.78
N GLN A 183 -1.16 5.00 -18.56
CA GLN A 183 -0.35 3.82 -18.79
C GLN A 183 -0.06 3.11 -17.48
N ILE A 184 -0.44 1.83 -17.37
CA ILE A 184 -0.16 0.98 -16.21
C ILE A 184 0.86 -0.07 -16.65
N ARG A 185 2.03 -0.08 -15.99
CA ARG A 185 3.06 -1.09 -16.25
C ARG A 185 3.41 -1.80 -14.96
N ILE A 186 3.53 -3.13 -15.04
CA ILE A 186 3.91 -3.98 -13.91
C ILE A 186 5.00 -4.91 -14.40
N PHE A 187 6.13 -4.84 -13.74
CA PHE A 187 7.31 -5.62 -14.10
C PHE A 187 8.16 -5.91 -12.87
N ARG A 188 9.05 -6.88 -12.98
CA ARG A 188 10.01 -7.21 -11.94
C ARG A 188 11.39 -6.67 -12.29
N ARG A 189 12.05 -6.07 -11.30
CA ARG A 189 13.44 -5.65 -11.38
C ARG A 189 14.21 -6.31 -10.24
N ASN A 190 14.98 -7.36 -10.57
CA ASN A 190 15.67 -8.24 -9.59
C ASN A 190 14.67 -8.86 -8.58
N HIS A 191 14.75 -8.47 -7.30
CA HIS A 191 13.86 -8.91 -6.22
C HIS A 191 12.73 -7.91 -5.92
N THR A 192 12.56 -6.89 -6.74
CA THR A 192 11.56 -5.84 -6.52
C THR A 192 10.46 -5.93 -7.56
N LEU A 193 9.21 -5.96 -7.10
CA LEU A 193 8.02 -5.78 -7.92
C LEU A 193 7.80 -4.27 -8.10
N CYS A 194 7.73 -3.83 -9.34
CA CYS A 194 7.55 -2.44 -9.74
C CYS A 194 6.19 -2.27 -10.40
N LEU A 195 5.36 -1.37 -9.85
CA LEU A 195 4.10 -0.95 -10.44
C LEU A 195 4.21 0.52 -10.82
N THR A 196 3.97 0.86 -12.08
CA THR A 196 3.94 2.25 -12.54
C THR A 196 2.57 2.62 -13.06
N VAL A 197 2.10 3.80 -12.68
CA VAL A 197 0.93 4.46 -13.27
C VAL A 197 1.39 5.81 -13.77
N SER A 198 1.34 5.99 -15.08
CA SER A 198 1.75 7.22 -15.75
C SER A 198 0.57 7.83 -16.50
N ASP A 199 0.40 9.13 -16.40
CA ASP A 199 -0.57 9.88 -17.20
C ASP A 199 0.14 10.90 -18.13
N ASN A 200 -0.52 11.26 -19.20
CA ASN A 200 -0.10 12.35 -20.09
C ASN A 200 -0.88 13.64 -19.81
N GLY A 201 -1.19 13.88 -18.55
CA GLY A 201 -1.96 15.03 -18.07
C GLY A 201 -1.18 16.32 -18.01
N ILE A 202 -1.67 17.25 -17.19
CA ILE A 202 -1.06 18.59 -17.02
C ILE A 202 0.25 18.58 -16.23
N GLY A 203 0.57 17.45 -15.55
CA GLY A 203 1.71 17.37 -14.64
C GLY A 203 1.50 18.12 -13.33
N ILE A 204 2.58 18.23 -12.56
CA ILE A 204 2.62 18.88 -11.24
C ILE A 204 3.70 19.98 -11.29
N GLU A 205 3.38 21.15 -10.80
CA GLU A 205 4.34 22.26 -10.66
C GLU A 205 5.48 21.85 -9.72
N LYS A 206 6.68 22.37 -10.02
CA LYS A 206 7.92 21.94 -9.37
C LYS A 206 7.89 22.08 -7.85
N GLU A 207 7.44 23.22 -7.35
CA GLU A 207 7.35 23.47 -5.90
C GLU A 207 6.39 22.50 -5.20
N LYS A 208 5.26 22.22 -5.86
CA LYS A 208 4.28 21.26 -5.33
C LYS A 208 4.81 19.83 -5.40
N LEU A 209 5.54 19.47 -6.45
CA LEU A 209 6.17 18.16 -6.59
C LEU A 209 7.21 17.92 -5.49
N GLU A 210 8.08 18.90 -5.22
CA GLU A 210 9.08 18.83 -4.16
C GLU A 210 8.43 18.70 -2.78
N ALA A 211 7.35 19.43 -2.52
CA ALA A 211 6.57 19.31 -1.27
C ALA A 211 6.00 17.91 -1.11
N LEU A 212 5.37 17.34 -2.16
CA LEU A 212 4.82 15.99 -2.15
C LEU A 212 5.88 14.91 -1.95
N GLN A 213 7.03 15.04 -2.64
CA GLN A 213 8.16 14.12 -2.47
C GLN A 213 8.73 14.18 -1.04
N HIS A 214 8.72 15.37 -0.42
CA HIS A 214 9.13 15.55 0.97
C HIS A 214 8.13 14.89 1.93
N GLU A 215 6.82 15.09 1.73
CA GLU A 215 5.76 14.44 2.54
C GLU A 215 5.86 12.91 2.49
N LEU A 216 6.13 12.31 1.32
CA LEU A 216 6.27 10.86 1.16
C LEU A 216 7.47 10.28 1.93
N LYS A 217 8.48 11.10 2.28
CA LYS A 217 9.63 10.70 3.08
C LYS A 217 9.40 10.85 4.59
N MET A 218 8.42 11.65 5.00
CA MET A 218 8.11 11.89 6.40
C MET A 218 7.34 10.74 7.03
N PRO A 219 7.48 10.50 8.35
CA PRO A 219 6.58 9.63 9.09
C PRO A 219 5.13 10.12 8.95
N TYR A 220 4.19 9.19 9.01
CA TYR A 220 2.76 9.51 8.90
C TYR A 220 2.32 10.54 9.93
N HIS A 221 1.80 11.67 9.47
CA HIS A 221 1.10 12.67 10.27
C HIS A 221 -0.36 12.76 9.80
N GLU A 222 -1.30 12.81 10.74
CA GLU A 222 -2.76 12.84 10.49
C GLU A 222 -3.24 14.06 9.68
N THR A 223 -2.36 15.02 9.43
CA THR A 223 -2.67 16.32 8.80
C THR A 223 -2.24 16.44 7.32
N THR A 224 -1.95 15.35 6.62
CA THR A 224 -1.53 15.41 5.23
C THR A 224 -2.69 15.72 4.27
N THR A 225 -2.47 16.66 3.36
CA THR A 225 -3.47 17.11 2.37
C THR A 225 -3.74 16.09 1.26
N GLN A 226 -2.84 15.12 1.05
CA GLN A 226 -2.99 14.04 0.07
C GLN A 226 -3.10 12.67 0.73
N VAL A 227 -4.28 12.38 1.25
CA VAL A 227 -4.57 11.15 2.00
C VAL A 227 -4.31 9.88 1.16
N GLY A 228 -4.58 9.90 -0.15
CA GLY A 228 -4.52 8.70 -1.01
C GLY A 228 -3.10 8.14 -1.22
N LEU A 229 -2.17 8.95 -1.76
CA LEU A 229 -0.80 8.52 -2.07
C LEU A 229 0.00 8.21 -0.80
N ASN A 230 -0.17 9.05 0.22
CA ASN A 230 0.52 8.87 1.48
C ASN A 230 0.07 7.60 2.21
N ASN A 231 -1.23 7.29 2.20
CA ASN A 231 -1.75 6.04 2.75
C ASN A 231 -1.17 4.79 2.05
N ILE A 232 -1.05 4.82 0.72
CA ILE A 232 -0.43 3.72 -0.03
C ILE A 232 1.04 3.59 0.37
N ASN A 233 1.79 4.70 0.34
CA ASN A 233 3.21 4.73 0.68
C ASN A 233 3.46 4.16 2.07
N GLN A 234 2.73 4.62 3.08
CA GLN A 234 2.83 4.13 4.45
C GLN A 234 2.46 2.65 4.58
N ARG A 235 1.41 2.21 3.88
CA ARG A 235 1.01 0.80 3.87
C ARG A 235 2.09 -0.10 3.28
N ILE A 236 2.74 0.33 2.18
CA ILE A 236 3.86 -0.41 1.57
C ILE A 236 5.04 -0.49 2.54
N LYS A 237 5.44 0.64 3.13
CA LYS A 237 6.53 0.67 4.12
C LYS A 237 6.26 -0.20 5.34
N LEU A 238 5.02 -0.22 5.83
CA LEU A 238 4.63 -1.08 6.96
C LEU A 238 4.69 -2.57 6.64
N ILE A 239 4.38 -2.96 5.40
CA ILE A 239 4.33 -4.37 5.00
C ILE A 239 5.71 -4.87 4.56
N TYR A 240 6.45 -4.07 3.77
CA TYR A 240 7.68 -4.49 3.09
C TYR A 240 8.95 -3.79 3.62
N GLY A 241 8.82 -2.88 4.59
CA GLY A 241 9.94 -2.14 5.17
C GLY A 241 10.21 -0.78 4.51
N GLU A 242 10.98 0.07 5.19
CA GLU A 242 11.22 1.48 4.83
C GLU A 242 11.95 1.70 3.50
N THR A 243 12.64 0.68 2.97
CA THR A 243 13.32 0.74 1.68
C THR A 243 12.37 0.63 0.49
N ASN A 244 11.13 0.22 0.74
CA ASN A 244 10.05 0.13 -0.23
C ASN A 244 9.17 1.38 -0.16
N GLY A 245 8.39 1.64 -1.20
CA GLY A 245 7.46 2.78 -1.17
C GLY A 245 7.19 3.38 -2.54
N LEU A 246 6.71 4.62 -2.51
CA LEU A 246 6.22 5.36 -3.65
C LEU A 246 7.20 6.45 -4.07
N HIS A 247 7.48 6.50 -5.37
CA HIS A 247 8.27 7.53 -6.03
C HIS A 247 7.40 8.28 -7.02
N LEU A 248 7.54 9.60 -7.03
CA LEU A 248 6.74 10.49 -7.86
C LEU A 248 7.65 11.31 -8.78
N GLU A 249 7.40 11.23 -10.08
CA GLU A 249 8.07 12.05 -11.09
C GLU A 249 7.01 12.77 -11.90
N SER A 250 7.25 14.03 -12.23
CA SER A 250 6.31 14.81 -13.01
C SER A 250 7.01 15.91 -13.78
N ASN A 251 6.41 16.26 -14.93
CA ASN A 251 6.80 17.38 -15.76
C ASN A 251 5.56 17.99 -16.45
N SER A 252 5.74 18.95 -17.35
CA SER A 252 4.64 19.60 -18.09
C SER A 252 3.86 18.68 -19.04
N THR A 253 4.26 17.42 -19.21
CA THR A 253 3.63 16.46 -20.12
C THR A 253 2.99 15.28 -19.41
N GLY A 254 2.97 15.28 -18.06
CA GLY A 254 2.31 14.27 -17.26
C GLY A 254 3.02 13.91 -15.97
N THR A 255 2.48 12.93 -15.29
CA THR A 255 2.98 12.43 -13.99
C THR A 255 3.18 10.93 -14.07
N THR A 256 4.23 10.45 -13.43
CA THR A 256 4.50 9.02 -13.22
C THR A 256 4.63 8.74 -11.74
N VAL A 257 3.85 7.81 -11.28
CA VAL A 257 3.94 7.23 -9.94
C VAL A 257 4.54 5.84 -10.08
N LEU A 258 5.70 5.62 -9.46
CA LEU A 258 6.35 4.31 -9.34
C LEU A 258 6.18 3.81 -7.91
N LEU A 259 5.67 2.61 -7.77
CA LEU A 259 5.56 1.88 -6.52
C LEU A 259 6.53 0.71 -6.55
N GLU A 260 7.40 0.64 -5.56
CA GLU A 260 8.38 -0.42 -5.39
C GLU A 260 8.09 -1.21 -4.12
N MET A 261 8.04 -2.54 -4.24
CA MET A 261 7.84 -3.44 -3.11
C MET A 261 8.63 -4.74 -3.32
N GLU A 262 8.99 -5.39 -2.23
CA GLU A 262 9.64 -6.69 -2.31
C GLU A 262 8.74 -7.68 -3.05
N PHE A 263 9.33 -8.44 -3.98
CA PHE A 263 8.61 -9.48 -4.71
C PHE A 263 8.40 -10.70 -3.80
N VAL A 264 7.14 -11.01 -3.53
CA VAL A 264 6.70 -12.19 -2.76
C VAL A 264 5.74 -12.98 -3.63
N ASP A 265 6.05 -14.27 -3.85
CA ASP A 265 5.20 -15.22 -4.58
C ASP A 265 3.97 -15.66 -3.77
#